data_3393ca7ce4dd9c2db89326acdf332cc4
#
_entry.id   3393ca7ce4dd9c2db89326acdf332cc4
#
_cell.length_a   1.000
_cell.length_b   1.000
_cell.length_c   1.000
_cell.angle_alpha   90.00
_cell.angle_beta   90.00
_cell.angle_gamma   90.00
#
_symmetry.space_group_name_H-M   'P 1'
#
loop_
_entity.id
_entity.type
_entity.pdbx_description
1 polymer ?
#
loop_
_entity_poly.entity_id
_entity_poly.type
_entity_poly.pdbx_seq_one_letter_code
_entity_poly.pdbx_strand_id
1 'polypeptide(L)'
;MIYTAIAKGEPSFMKKDDSESFQQQMADVKPLQANRVYLHKRKDQIPGIANRRDAAQNTLSAHTLEPIELTGQIRPRDILSYRQEGLEDKIFKNLRQGKLPIDSKIDLHQMTVMQAQLQISRFIHECMLDGARVAIVVHGRGEGRERPALLKGWTNYWLRQIDSVLAFHSAQPQHGGTGAIYLLLDKK
;
A
#
# COMPACT_ATOMS: atom_id res chain seq x y z
N MET A 1 -17.72 -42.66 -45.61
CA MET A 1 -16.83 -41.81 -46.44
C MET A 1 -17.54 -40.53 -46.74
N ILE A 2 -17.22 -39.44 -46.12
CA ILE A 2 -17.29 -38.06 -46.65
C ILE A 2 -16.57 -37.17 -45.62
N TYR A 3 -15.42 -36.68 -46.02
CA TYR A 3 -14.67 -35.63 -45.32
C TYR A 3 -15.35 -34.31 -45.52
N THR A 4 -15.59 -33.57 -44.45
CA THR A 4 -15.96 -32.13 -44.55
C THR A 4 -14.87 -31.29 -43.90
N ALA A 5 -14.28 -30.46 -44.73
CA ALA A 5 -13.17 -29.56 -44.44
C ALA A 5 -13.56 -28.43 -43.48
N ILE A 6 -12.69 -28.18 -42.52
CA ILE A 6 -12.76 -27.03 -41.61
C ILE A 6 -12.16 -25.83 -42.33
N ALA A 7 -12.98 -24.83 -42.61
CA ALA A 7 -12.54 -23.52 -43.16
C ALA A 7 -11.79 -22.71 -42.10
N LYS A 8 -10.53 -22.36 -42.41
CA LYS A 8 -9.73 -21.39 -41.69
C LYS A 8 -10.31 -19.99 -41.91
N GLY A 9 -10.71 -19.32 -40.84
CA GLY A 9 -11.04 -17.89 -40.87
C GLY A 9 -9.78 -17.05 -41.04
N GLU A 10 -9.73 -16.31 -42.13
CA GLU A 10 -8.68 -15.32 -42.41
C GLU A 10 -8.88 -14.06 -41.56
N PRO A 11 -7.81 -13.37 -41.12
CA PRO A 11 -7.93 -12.09 -40.42
C PRO A 11 -8.42 -11.02 -41.38
N SER A 12 -9.48 -10.33 -40.99
CA SER A 12 -10.08 -9.21 -41.72
C SER A 12 -9.05 -8.08 -41.91
N PHE A 13 -8.61 -7.93 -43.15
CA PHE A 13 -7.74 -6.86 -43.62
C PHE A 13 -8.53 -5.54 -43.58
N MET A 14 -8.16 -4.60 -42.74
CA MET A 14 -8.69 -3.23 -42.71
C MET A 14 -8.51 -2.63 -44.10
N LYS A 15 -9.61 -2.24 -44.71
CA LYS A 15 -9.61 -1.68 -46.09
C LYS A 15 -8.86 -0.36 -46.10
N LYS A 16 -7.99 -0.19 -47.08
CA LYS A 16 -7.18 1.01 -47.35
C LYS A 16 -8.01 2.30 -47.49
N ASP A 17 -9.30 2.17 -47.85
CA ASP A 17 -10.22 3.28 -48.07
C ASP A 17 -10.57 4.08 -46.82
N ASP A 18 -10.54 3.47 -45.64
CA ASP A 18 -10.88 4.17 -44.38
C ASP A 18 -9.79 5.14 -43.90
N SER A 19 -8.53 4.85 -44.22
CA SER A 19 -7.40 5.73 -43.86
C SER A 19 -7.29 6.96 -44.74
N GLU A 20 -7.62 6.84 -46.04
CA GLU A 20 -7.63 7.96 -46.98
C GLU A 20 -8.82 8.91 -46.72
N SER A 21 -10.00 8.37 -46.37
CA SER A 21 -11.15 9.15 -45.95
C SER A 21 -10.90 9.95 -44.67
N PHE A 22 -10.20 9.36 -43.68
CA PHE A 22 -9.84 10.04 -42.44
C PHE A 22 -8.82 11.18 -42.68
N GLN A 23 -7.82 10.96 -43.53
CA GLN A 23 -6.84 11.99 -43.85
C GLN A 23 -7.45 13.17 -44.62
N GLN A 24 -8.42 12.94 -45.48
CA GLN A 24 -9.15 14.00 -46.16
C GLN A 24 -10.05 14.83 -45.22
N GLN A 25 -10.71 14.19 -44.26
CA GLN A 25 -11.51 14.88 -43.23
C GLN A 25 -10.70 15.68 -42.24
N MET A 26 -9.42 15.31 -42.04
CA MET A 26 -8.50 15.99 -41.13
C MET A 26 -7.61 17.04 -41.82
N ALA A 27 -7.76 17.24 -43.14
CA ALA A 27 -6.91 18.20 -43.87
C ALA A 27 -7.12 19.68 -43.43
N ASP A 28 -8.25 20.00 -42.81
CA ASP A 28 -8.57 21.35 -42.34
C ASP A 28 -8.22 21.60 -40.86
N VAL A 29 -7.69 20.58 -40.15
CA VAL A 29 -7.33 20.68 -38.74
C VAL A 29 -5.91 21.19 -38.61
N LYS A 30 -5.76 22.46 -38.25
CA LYS A 30 -4.43 22.99 -37.86
C LYS A 30 -3.98 22.36 -36.53
N PRO A 31 -2.81 21.69 -36.48
CA PRO A 31 -2.27 21.20 -35.22
C PRO A 31 -2.14 22.35 -34.23
N LEU A 32 -2.75 22.21 -33.07
CA LEU A 32 -2.52 23.13 -31.95
C LEU A 32 -1.04 23.07 -31.59
N GLN A 33 -0.32 24.16 -31.82
CA GLN A 33 1.02 24.31 -31.26
C GLN A 33 0.87 24.40 -29.74
N ALA A 34 0.94 23.25 -29.08
CA ALA A 34 0.97 23.18 -27.63
C ALA A 34 2.26 23.83 -27.17
N ASN A 35 2.14 25.08 -26.75
CA ASN A 35 3.20 25.76 -26.01
C ASN A 35 3.28 25.09 -24.62
N ARG A 36 3.82 23.84 -24.60
CA ARG A 36 4.07 23.10 -23.38
C ARG A 36 5.25 23.76 -22.68
N VAL A 37 4.94 24.72 -21.86
CA VAL A 37 5.87 25.14 -20.80
C VAL A 37 6.02 23.96 -19.86
N TYR A 38 7.09 23.19 -20.03
CA TYR A 38 7.48 22.14 -19.09
C TYR A 38 7.92 22.82 -17.80
N LEU A 39 6.99 23.08 -16.90
CA LEU A 39 7.26 23.48 -15.51
C LEU A 39 7.76 22.28 -14.69
N HIS A 40 8.59 21.44 -15.28
CA HIS A 40 9.38 20.51 -14.51
C HIS A 40 10.64 21.24 -14.03
N LYS A 41 10.52 21.99 -12.94
CA LYS A 41 11.68 22.20 -12.09
C LYS A 41 12.24 20.82 -11.76
N ARG A 42 13.43 20.51 -12.29
CA ARG A 42 14.15 19.28 -11.94
C ARG A 42 14.17 19.20 -10.41
N LYS A 43 13.55 18.16 -9.87
CA LYS A 43 13.44 17.88 -8.43
C LYS A 43 14.83 17.76 -7.75
N ASP A 44 15.86 17.66 -8.57
CA ASP A 44 17.24 17.39 -8.15
C ASP A 44 18.03 18.63 -7.74
N GLN A 45 17.44 19.84 -7.88
CA GLN A 45 18.13 21.12 -7.58
C GLN A 45 17.59 21.85 -6.34
N ILE A 46 16.77 21.19 -5.51
CA ILE A 46 16.37 21.78 -4.22
C ILE A 46 17.46 21.45 -3.20
N PRO A 47 18.23 22.46 -2.71
CA PRO A 47 19.25 22.24 -1.71
C PRO A 47 18.62 21.60 -0.47
N GLY A 48 19.16 20.45 -0.01
CA GLY A 48 18.67 19.74 1.17
C GLY A 48 17.81 18.48 0.88
N ILE A 49 17.41 18.18 -0.37
CA ILE A 49 16.70 16.91 -0.68
C ILE A 49 17.62 15.70 -0.51
N ALA A 50 18.88 15.79 -0.91
CA ALA A 50 19.87 14.74 -0.69
C ALA A 50 20.01 14.45 0.82
N ASN A 51 20.21 15.48 1.63
CA ASN A 51 20.35 15.30 3.09
C ASN A 51 19.07 14.77 3.76
N ARG A 52 17.88 15.11 3.21
CA ARG A 52 16.61 14.52 3.70
C ARG A 52 16.44 13.07 3.29
N ARG A 53 16.89 12.70 2.09
CA ARG A 53 16.91 11.28 1.65
C ARG A 53 17.88 10.45 2.47
N ASP A 54 19.07 10.98 2.73
CA ASP A 54 20.10 10.30 3.53
C ASP A 54 19.69 10.20 5.00
N ALA A 55 19.06 11.23 5.56
CA ALA A 55 18.48 11.16 6.90
C ALA A 55 17.34 10.13 7.00
N ALA A 56 16.44 10.07 6.00
CA ALA A 56 15.39 9.07 5.95
C ALA A 56 15.95 7.65 5.74
N GLN A 57 17.00 7.50 4.92
CA GLN A 57 17.67 6.21 4.73
C GLN A 57 18.43 5.77 5.98
N ASN A 58 19.10 6.69 6.68
CA ASN A 58 19.79 6.38 7.92
C ASN A 58 18.84 6.02 9.08
N THR A 59 17.66 6.65 9.13
CA THR A 59 16.61 6.27 10.09
C THR A 59 16.02 4.89 9.76
N LEU A 60 15.95 4.53 8.48
CA LEU A 60 15.52 3.21 8.02
C LEU A 60 16.61 2.13 8.22
N SER A 61 17.90 2.51 8.22
CA SER A 61 19.02 1.59 8.42
C SER A 61 19.20 1.16 9.89
N ALA A 62 18.66 1.95 10.83
CA ALA A 62 18.76 1.63 12.27
C ALA A 62 17.86 0.47 12.70
N HIS A 63 16.94 0.01 11.85
CA HIS A 63 16.09 -1.15 12.11
C HIS A 63 16.28 -2.23 11.04
N THR A 64 17.54 -2.65 10.83
CA THR A 64 17.81 -3.93 10.15
C THR A 64 17.36 -5.03 11.10
N LEU A 65 16.06 -5.38 10.99
CA LEU A 65 15.48 -6.46 11.77
C LEU A 65 16.04 -7.77 11.23
N GLU A 66 16.92 -8.38 12.01
CA GLU A 66 17.40 -9.74 11.83
C GLU A 66 16.18 -10.65 11.57
N PRO A 67 16.30 -11.72 10.76
CA PRO A 67 15.24 -12.70 10.56
C PRO A 67 15.04 -13.48 11.86
N ILE A 68 14.31 -12.87 12.80
CA ILE A 68 13.84 -13.58 13.99
C ILE A 68 12.84 -14.61 13.48
N GLU A 69 13.08 -15.86 13.79
CA GLU A 69 12.06 -16.87 13.76
C GLU A 69 10.86 -16.33 14.54
N LEU A 70 9.78 -15.99 13.84
CA LEU A 70 8.56 -15.53 14.47
C LEU A 70 8.00 -16.67 15.32
N THR A 71 8.52 -16.81 16.51
CA THR A 71 8.25 -17.84 17.53
C THR A 71 6.88 -17.62 18.18
N GLY A 72 5.87 -17.48 17.38
CA GLY A 72 4.48 -17.49 17.75
C GLY A 72 3.72 -17.63 16.47
N GLN A 73 3.31 -18.85 16.15
CA GLN A 73 2.54 -19.10 14.92
C GLN A 73 1.22 -18.34 14.94
N ILE A 74 1.26 -17.09 14.45
CA ILE A 74 0.05 -16.33 14.22
C ILE A 74 -0.72 -16.99 13.08
N ARG A 75 -1.96 -17.37 13.36
CA ARG A 75 -2.85 -17.99 12.37
C ARG A 75 -3.59 -16.92 11.58
N PRO A 76 -4.08 -17.23 10.37
CA PRO A 76 -4.83 -16.28 9.54
C PRO A 76 -6.02 -15.63 10.25
N ARG A 77 -6.72 -16.37 11.11
CA ARG A 77 -7.92 -15.91 11.82
C ARG A 77 -7.69 -15.36 13.22
N ASP A 78 -6.44 -15.38 13.71
CA ASP A 78 -6.13 -14.83 15.03
C ASP A 78 -6.39 -13.33 15.08
N ILE A 79 -6.83 -12.86 16.23
CA ILE A 79 -7.03 -11.43 16.49
C ILE A 79 -5.69 -10.87 16.97
N LEU A 80 -5.17 -9.87 16.30
CA LEU A 80 -4.03 -9.11 16.77
C LEU A 80 -4.50 -8.03 17.75
N SER A 81 -3.78 -7.88 18.84
CA SER A 81 -4.06 -6.86 19.85
C SER A 81 -2.77 -6.45 20.54
N TYR A 82 -2.59 -5.14 20.70
CA TYR A 82 -1.48 -4.54 21.42
C TYR A 82 -1.91 -3.20 22.01
N ARG A 83 -1.40 -2.89 23.19
CA ARG A 83 -1.61 -1.61 23.86
C ARG A 83 -0.37 -1.27 24.69
N GLN A 84 0.12 -0.05 24.56
CA GLN A 84 1.14 0.47 25.47
C GLN A 84 0.55 0.72 26.86
N GLU A 85 1.40 0.66 27.87
CA GLU A 85 1.06 1.04 29.23
C GLU A 85 0.68 2.53 29.30
N GLY A 86 -0.33 2.86 30.10
CA GLY A 86 -0.80 4.24 30.26
C GLY A 86 -1.86 4.69 29.26
N LEU A 87 -2.17 3.92 28.22
CA LEU A 87 -3.25 4.27 27.30
C LEU A 87 -4.62 4.04 27.98
N GLU A 88 -5.52 5.04 27.90
CA GLU A 88 -6.86 4.96 28.46
C GLU A 88 -7.67 3.80 27.87
N ASP A 89 -8.38 3.05 28.74
CA ASP A 89 -9.26 1.94 28.34
C ASP A 89 -10.36 2.36 27.36
N LYS A 90 -10.88 3.57 27.53
CA LYS A 90 -11.94 4.13 26.67
C LYS A 90 -11.45 4.33 25.24
N ILE A 91 -10.23 4.84 25.07
CA ILE A 91 -9.63 5.06 23.73
C ILE A 91 -9.38 3.71 23.06
N PHE A 92 -8.79 2.75 23.76
CA PHE A 92 -8.54 1.41 23.23
C PHE A 92 -9.84 0.67 22.89
N LYS A 93 -10.88 0.80 23.71
CA LYS A 93 -12.20 0.24 23.43
C LYS A 93 -12.81 0.83 22.15
N ASN A 94 -12.72 2.15 21.96
CA ASN A 94 -13.20 2.82 20.75
C ASN A 94 -12.41 2.41 19.52
N LEU A 95 -11.08 2.28 19.61
CA LEU A 95 -10.24 1.76 18.54
C LEU A 95 -10.68 0.37 18.10
N ARG A 96 -10.82 -0.55 19.06
CA ARG A 96 -11.22 -1.93 18.81
C ARG A 96 -12.61 -2.03 18.16
N GLN A 97 -13.53 -1.13 18.53
CA GLN A 97 -14.88 -1.06 17.96
C GLN A 97 -14.94 -0.34 16.59
N GLY A 98 -13.82 0.23 16.11
CA GLY A 98 -13.79 1.02 14.88
C GLY A 98 -14.59 2.31 14.94
N LYS A 99 -14.74 2.89 16.15
CA LYS A 99 -15.49 4.14 16.39
C LYS A 99 -14.64 5.39 16.22
N LEU A 100 -13.33 5.24 16.16
CA LEU A 100 -12.43 6.36 15.90
C LEU A 100 -12.40 6.67 14.40
N PRO A 101 -12.38 7.94 14.02
CA PRO A 101 -12.22 8.32 12.61
C PRO A 101 -10.88 7.79 12.08
N ILE A 102 -10.89 7.32 10.84
CA ILE A 102 -9.71 6.77 10.17
C ILE A 102 -9.14 7.89 9.30
N ASP A 103 -7.92 8.33 9.63
CA ASP A 103 -7.25 9.43 8.93
C ASP A 103 -6.48 8.92 7.71
N SER A 104 -5.90 7.71 7.79
CA SER A 104 -5.03 7.17 6.75
C SER A 104 -5.18 5.67 6.58
N LYS A 105 -4.83 5.16 5.39
CA LYS A 105 -4.92 3.74 5.07
C LYS A 105 -3.75 3.31 4.19
N ILE A 106 -3.18 2.13 4.51
CA ILE A 106 -2.19 1.45 3.68
C ILE A 106 -2.62 0.02 3.40
N ASP A 107 -2.27 -0.47 2.21
CA ASP A 107 -2.51 -1.84 1.81
C ASP A 107 -1.18 -2.53 1.47
N LEU A 108 -0.89 -3.59 2.21
CA LEU A 108 0.34 -4.40 2.10
C LEU A 108 0.08 -5.77 1.46
N HIS A 109 -1.19 -6.08 1.13
CA HIS A 109 -1.51 -7.39 0.59
C HIS A 109 -0.72 -7.65 -0.71
N GLN A 110 -0.28 -8.89 -0.91
CA GLN A 110 0.55 -9.32 -2.03
C GLN A 110 1.98 -8.74 -2.07
N MET A 111 2.39 -7.91 -1.11
CA MET A 111 3.77 -7.46 -1.01
C MET A 111 4.69 -8.55 -0.47
N THR A 112 5.96 -8.47 -0.81
CA THR A 112 7.02 -9.22 -0.11
C THR A 112 7.23 -8.64 1.28
N VAL A 113 7.83 -9.43 2.19
CA VAL A 113 8.15 -8.97 3.56
C VAL A 113 9.00 -7.69 3.54
N MET A 114 10.02 -7.65 2.67
CA MET A 114 10.91 -6.49 2.51
C MET A 114 10.16 -5.23 2.04
N GLN A 115 9.29 -5.39 1.03
CA GLN A 115 8.47 -4.29 0.53
C GLN A 115 7.50 -3.78 1.60
N ALA A 116 6.83 -4.69 2.32
CA ALA A 116 5.90 -4.36 3.38
C ALA A 116 6.59 -3.61 4.54
N GLN A 117 7.79 -4.04 4.94
CA GLN A 117 8.57 -3.37 5.97
C GLN A 117 8.88 -1.92 5.61
N LEU A 118 9.40 -1.70 4.40
CA LEU A 118 9.72 -0.36 3.90
C LEU A 118 8.46 0.52 3.82
N GLN A 119 7.36 -0.04 3.34
CA GLN A 119 6.10 0.68 3.20
C GLN A 119 5.48 1.04 4.56
N ILE A 120 5.49 0.15 5.55
CA ILE A 120 5.02 0.45 6.90
C ILE A 120 5.83 1.58 7.53
N SER A 121 7.16 1.52 7.46
CA SER A 121 8.03 2.55 8.05
C SER A 121 7.78 3.92 7.43
N ARG A 122 7.66 3.97 6.10
CA ARG A 122 7.33 5.21 5.37
C ARG A 122 5.94 5.73 5.75
N PHE A 123 4.95 4.85 5.75
CA PHE A 123 3.56 5.19 6.05
C PHE A 123 3.41 5.78 7.45
N ILE A 124 4.02 5.17 8.47
CA ILE A 124 3.97 5.69 9.83
C ILE A 124 4.64 7.06 9.91
N HIS A 125 5.79 7.22 9.23
CA HIS A 125 6.45 8.51 9.17
C HIS A 125 5.58 9.60 8.52
N GLU A 126 4.91 9.29 7.41
CA GLU A 126 3.95 10.19 6.73
C GLU A 126 2.77 10.52 7.66
N CYS A 127 2.16 9.52 8.31
CA CYS A 127 1.10 9.73 9.29
C CYS A 127 1.52 10.70 10.41
N MET A 128 2.74 10.56 10.93
CA MET A 128 3.28 11.44 11.97
C MET A 128 3.49 12.87 11.48
N LEU A 129 3.90 13.06 10.22
CA LEU A 129 4.05 14.40 9.62
C LEU A 129 2.70 15.08 9.39
N ASP A 130 1.70 14.30 8.96
CA ASP A 130 0.35 14.79 8.65
C ASP A 130 -0.53 14.95 9.90
N GLY A 131 -0.04 14.51 11.07
CA GLY A 131 -0.79 14.53 12.33
C GLY A 131 -1.93 13.52 12.36
N ALA A 132 -1.89 12.48 11.51
CA ALA A 132 -2.86 11.41 11.52
C ALA A 132 -2.75 10.60 12.82
N ARG A 133 -3.89 10.38 13.48
CA ARG A 133 -3.94 9.66 14.76
C ARG A 133 -4.38 8.21 14.61
N VAL A 134 -5.27 7.95 13.70
CA VAL A 134 -5.81 6.60 13.48
C VAL A 134 -5.60 6.18 12.04
N ALA A 135 -4.99 5.03 11.85
CA ALA A 135 -4.76 4.48 10.53
C ALA A 135 -5.27 3.05 10.42
N ILE A 136 -5.49 2.59 9.18
CA ILE A 136 -5.74 1.19 8.87
C ILE A 136 -4.55 0.63 8.09
N VAL A 137 -4.05 -0.52 8.53
CA VAL A 137 -3.05 -1.32 7.81
C VAL A 137 -3.71 -2.63 7.37
N VAL A 138 -3.79 -2.84 6.06
CA VAL A 138 -4.32 -4.07 5.46
C VAL A 138 -3.15 -4.97 5.08
N HIS A 139 -2.99 -6.08 5.78
CA HIS A 139 -1.91 -7.06 5.54
C HIS A 139 -2.40 -8.35 4.88
N GLY A 140 -3.71 -8.52 4.78
CA GLY A 140 -4.33 -9.74 4.31
C GLY A 140 -4.31 -10.87 5.35
N ARG A 141 -5.17 -11.86 5.18
CA ARG A 141 -5.21 -13.03 6.08
C ARG A 141 -4.12 -14.04 5.77
N GLY A 142 -3.72 -14.12 4.51
CA GLY A 142 -2.74 -15.11 4.06
C GLY A 142 -3.26 -16.56 4.11
N GLU A 143 -4.58 -16.77 4.02
CA GLU A 143 -5.19 -18.12 3.95
C GLU A 143 -4.77 -18.80 2.65
N GLY A 144 -4.55 -20.13 2.70
CA GLY A 144 -4.24 -20.94 1.52
C GLY A 144 -2.84 -20.74 0.92
N ARG A 145 -1.93 -20.05 1.60
CA ARG A 145 -0.53 -19.92 1.18
C ARG A 145 0.35 -20.93 1.88
N GLU A 146 1.48 -21.26 1.27
CA GLU A 146 2.51 -22.16 1.84
C GLU A 146 2.99 -21.67 3.23
N ARG A 147 3.10 -20.34 3.40
CA ARG A 147 3.36 -19.70 4.70
C ARG A 147 2.17 -18.81 5.07
N PRO A 148 1.18 -19.37 5.79
CA PRO A 148 -0.01 -18.63 6.16
C PRO A 148 0.31 -17.48 7.11
N ALA A 149 -0.44 -16.39 7.00
CA ALA A 149 -0.35 -15.20 7.85
C ALA A 149 1.04 -14.56 7.96
N LEU A 150 1.94 -14.76 6.99
CA LEU A 150 3.32 -14.28 7.04
C LEU A 150 3.39 -12.76 7.26
N LEU A 151 2.76 -11.96 6.39
CA LEU A 151 2.74 -10.49 6.52
C LEU A 151 2.05 -10.03 7.80
N LYS A 152 1.03 -10.73 8.23
CA LYS A 152 0.32 -10.47 9.49
C LYS A 152 1.27 -10.62 10.69
N GLY A 153 2.06 -11.68 10.72
CA GLY A 153 3.06 -11.93 11.75
C GLY A 153 4.13 -10.83 11.78
N TRP A 154 4.68 -10.49 10.62
CA TRP A 154 5.67 -9.44 10.49
C TRP A 154 5.11 -8.06 10.88
N THR A 155 3.89 -7.73 10.44
CA THR A 155 3.23 -6.48 10.82
C THR A 155 3.06 -6.38 12.33
N ASN A 156 2.59 -7.44 12.99
CA ASN A 156 2.48 -7.48 14.46
C ASN A 156 3.84 -7.26 15.15
N TYR A 157 4.89 -7.85 14.60
CA TYR A 157 6.24 -7.72 15.14
C TYR A 157 6.77 -6.29 14.99
N TRP A 158 6.74 -5.71 13.80
CA TRP A 158 7.27 -4.37 13.53
C TRP A 158 6.54 -3.28 14.32
N LEU A 159 5.22 -3.33 14.35
CA LEU A 159 4.42 -2.29 15.01
C LEU A 159 4.64 -2.23 16.52
N ARG A 160 5.01 -3.34 17.16
CA ARG A 160 5.35 -3.35 18.59
C ARG A 160 6.69 -2.68 18.92
N GLN A 161 7.54 -2.49 17.93
CA GLN A 161 8.86 -1.89 18.09
C GLN A 161 8.90 -0.39 17.80
N ILE A 162 7.78 0.16 17.34
CA ILE A 162 7.69 1.57 16.97
C ILE A 162 7.08 2.35 18.13
N ASP A 163 7.87 3.21 18.75
CA ASP A 163 7.48 3.97 19.95
C ASP A 163 6.24 4.85 19.73
N SER A 164 6.05 5.37 18.50
CA SER A 164 4.88 6.18 18.15
C SER A 164 3.59 5.37 18.00
N VAL A 165 3.65 4.03 18.07
CA VAL A 165 2.49 3.16 18.02
C VAL A 165 1.95 2.92 19.42
N LEU A 166 0.89 3.62 19.81
CA LEU A 166 0.27 3.49 21.13
C LEU A 166 -0.55 2.20 21.27
N ALA A 167 -1.26 1.81 20.22
CA ALA A 167 -2.07 0.60 20.23
C ALA A 167 -2.40 0.14 18.81
N PHE A 168 -2.70 -1.14 18.68
CA PHE A 168 -3.38 -1.67 17.50
C PHE A 168 -4.31 -2.83 17.86
N HIS A 169 -5.31 -3.03 17.02
CA HIS A 169 -6.26 -4.14 17.15
C HIS A 169 -6.77 -4.57 15.77
N SER A 170 -7.04 -5.87 15.59
CA SER A 170 -7.68 -6.36 14.36
C SER A 170 -8.97 -5.59 14.07
N ALA A 171 -9.15 -5.24 12.79
CA ALA A 171 -10.25 -4.41 12.36
C ALA A 171 -11.60 -5.12 12.47
N GLN A 172 -12.68 -4.36 12.39
CA GLN A 172 -14.03 -4.89 12.27
C GLN A 172 -14.24 -5.53 10.88
N PRO A 173 -15.20 -6.44 10.72
CA PRO A 173 -15.44 -7.15 9.46
C PRO A 173 -15.60 -6.23 8.24
N GLN A 174 -16.28 -5.11 8.40
CA GLN A 174 -16.48 -4.10 7.34
C GLN A 174 -15.18 -3.41 6.88
N HIS A 175 -14.12 -3.46 7.70
CA HIS A 175 -12.81 -2.87 7.41
C HIS A 175 -11.71 -3.92 7.16
N GLY A 176 -12.10 -5.18 6.88
CA GLY A 176 -11.17 -6.26 6.54
C GLY A 176 -10.98 -7.34 7.62
N GLY A 177 -11.57 -7.18 8.80
CA GLY A 177 -11.56 -8.17 9.88
C GLY A 177 -10.14 -8.52 10.32
N THR A 178 -9.86 -9.81 10.45
CA THR A 178 -8.53 -10.33 10.85
C THR A 178 -7.44 -10.15 9.78
N GLY A 179 -7.79 -9.64 8.59
CA GLY A 179 -6.83 -9.29 7.52
C GLY A 179 -6.35 -7.84 7.57
N ALA A 180 -6.88 -7.04 8.50
CA ALA A 180 -6.50 -5.64 8.70
C ALA A 180 -6.42 -5.32 10.19
N ILE A 181 -5.75 -4.22 10.51
CA ILE A 181 -5.67 -3.68 11.89
C ILE A 181 -5.95 -2.19 11.89
N TYR A 182 -6.60 -1.73 12.94
CA TYR A 182 -6.59 -0.32 13.32
C TYR A 182 -5.33 -0.02 14.10
N LEU A 183 -4.69 1.07 13.77
CA LEU A 183 -3.47 1.56 14.38
C LEU A 183 -3.75 2.90 15.04
N LEU A 184 -3.36 3.06 16.30
CA LEU A 184 -3.41 4.33 17.02
C LEU A 184 -1.99 4.84 17.17
N LEU A 185 -1.75 6.04 16.69
CA LEU A 185 -0.46 6.73 16.75
C LEU A 185 -0.47 7.81 17.82
N ASP A 186 0.71 8.08 18.37
CA ASP A 186 0.91 9.21 19.25
C ASP A 186 0.76 10.54 18.46
N LYS A 187 0.22 11.52 19.12
CA LYS A 187 0.10 12.86 18.57
C LYS A 187 1.26 13.68 19.13
N LYS A 188 2.25 13.93 18.31
CA LYS A 188 3.28 14.94 18.66
C LYS A 188 2.70 16.31 18.78
#